data_8f2bf5c08247433de460e4e9e1376a52
#
_entry.id   8f2bf5c08247433de460e4e9e1376a52
#
_cell.length_a   1.000
_cell.length_b   1.000
_cell.length_c   1.000
_cell.angle_alpha   90.00
_cell.angle_beta   90.00
_cell.angle_gamma   90.00
#
_symmetry.space_group_name_H-M   'P 1'
#
loop_
_entity.id
_entity.type
_entity.pdbx_description
1 polymer ?
#
loop_
_entity_poly.entity_id
_entity_poly.type
_entity_poly.pdbx_seq_one_letter_code
_entity_poly.pdbx_strand_id
1 'polypeptide(L)'
;QGASERNISVVVPAKAATRALRAVHASFYLSAHTVSVGIIGPGTVGKVLLDQMASQSARLRRDFKLDLRVRGLLSSKRMLLSDKGVDLSQWQSEFATADRPADLAAFVEHVGVDYLPHRVIIDCTASGEVAKHYADWLAAGIHIVTPNKKANSAPLESYRALHQARRLGGTHYLYEATVGAGLPVVQTLRDLRETGDEITSIEGIFSGTLAYLFNVYDGSREFSDIVVEAKQRGYTEPDPRDDLSGTDVARKLIILGREMGLDLEMSDVQVESLVPAGLE
;
A
#
# COMPACT_ATOMS: atom_id res chain seq x y z
N GLN A 1 -26.67 29.40 -13.42
CA GLN A 1 -25.84 29.82 -12.29
C GLN A 1 -26.17 31.26 -11.95
N GLY A 2 -26.48 31.55 -10.69
CA GLY A 2 -26.71 32.90 -10.18
C GLY A 2 -25.81 33.12 -8.95
N ALA A 3 -25.24 34.29 -8.84
CA ALA A 3 -24.39 34.64 -7.69
C ALA A 3 -24.67 36.07 -7.23
N SER A 4 -24.59 36.30 -5.94
CA SER A 4 -24.52 37.61 -5.29
C SER A 4 -23.48 37.56 -4.17
N GLU A 5 -23.21 38.68 -3.54
CA GLU A 5 -22.26 38.72 -2.38
C GLU A 5 -22.66 37.76 -1.23
N ARG A 6 -23.91 37.35 -1.18
CA ARG A 6 -24.47 36.53 -0.08
C ARG A 6 -25.08 35.21 -0.54
N ASN A 7 -25.17 34.96 -1.85
CA ASN A 7 -25.81 33.77 -2.36
C ASN A 7 -25.21 33.31 -3.69
N ILE A 8 -24.93 32.02 -3.77
CA ILE A 8 -24.55 31.34 -5.00
C ILE A 8 -25.57 30.24 -5.25
N SER A 9 -26.34 30.35 -6.34
CA SER A 9 -27.36 29.37 -6.73
C SER A 9 -26.86 28.59 -7.96
N VAL A 10 -26.95 27.28 -7.90
CA VAL A 10 -26.56 26.37 -8.99
C VAL A 10 -27.72 25.40 -9.24
N VAL A 11 -28.12 25.27 -10.50
CA VAL A 11 -29.07 24.25 -10.94
C VAL A 11 -28.31 23.07 -11.50
N VAL A 12 -28.61 21.89 -11.00
CA VAL A 12 -27.98 20.62 -11.43
C VAL A 12 -29.07 19.63 -11.84
N PRO A 13 -28.78 18.65 -12.72
CA PRO A 13 -29.70 17.56 -13.01
C PRO A 13 -30.06 16.81 -11.72
N ALA A 14 -31.32 16.36 -11.59
CA ALA A 14 -31.82 15.68 -10.39
C ALA A 14 -30.92 14.49 -9.96
N LYS A 15 -30.42 13.71 -10.93
CA LYS A 15 -29.48 12.60 -10.68
C LYS A 15 -28.15 13.03 -10.07
N ALA A 16 -27.76 14.29 -10.21
CA ALA A 16 -26.54 14.85 -9.67
C ALA A 16 -26.75 15.62 -8.34
N ALA A 17 -28.01 15.78 -7.88
CA ALA A 17 -28.32 16.62 -6.71
C ALA A 17 -27.63 16.18 -5.43
N THR A 18 -27.64 14.89 -5.13
CA THR A 18 -26.95 14.33 -3.94
C THR A 18 -25.45 14.54 -4.01
N ARG A 19 -24.84 14.32 -5.19
CA ARG A 19 -23.40 14.56 -5.41
C ARG A 19 -23.04 16.03 -5.23
N ALA A 20 -23.82 16.92 -5.82
CA ALA A 20 -23.63 18.37 -5.69
C ALA A 20 -23.76 18.83 -4.23
N LEU A 21 -24.77 18.35 -3.50
CA LEU A 21 -24.95 18.66 -2.07
C LEU A 21 -23.76 18.19 -1.24
N ARG A 22 -23.29 16.97 -1.48
CA ARG A 22 -22.10 16.41 -0.78
C ARG A 22 -20.84 17.21 -1.10
N ALA A 23 -20.64 17.64 -2.35
CA ALA A 23 -19.49 18.47 -2.75
C ALA A 23 -19.50 19.84 -2.05
N VAL A 24 -20.66 20.49 -2.00
CA VAL A 24 -20.85 21.76 -1.26
C VAL A 24 -20.59 21.55 0.24
N HIS A 25 -21.19 20.52 0.82
CA HIS A 25 -20.94 20.19 2.23
C HIS A 25 -19.45 19.92 2.51
N ALA A 26 -18.76 19.18 1.63
CA ALA A 26 -17.34 18.92 1.76
C ALA A 26 -16.52 20.21 1.75
N SER A 27 -16.86 21.15 0.85
CA SER A 27 -16.13 22.41 0.72
C SER A 27 -16.30 23.35 1.91
N PHE A 28 -17.42 23.32 2.61
CA PHE A 28 -17.72 24.26 3.70
C PHE A 28 -17.58 23.68 5.11
N TYR A 29 -17.79 22.37 5.27
CA TYR A 29 -17.91 21.73 6.58
C TYR A 29 -16.89 20.64 6.85
N LEU A 30 -16.22 20.12 5.81
CA LEU A 30 -15.14 19.18 6.01
C LEU A 30 -13.81 19.93 6.18
N SER A 31 -12.91 19.35 6.95
CA SER A 31 -11.52 19.81 6.98
C SER A 31 -10.95 19.80 5.55
N ALA A 32 -10.15 20.81 5.21
CA ALA A 32 -9.40 20.84 3.95
C ALA A 32 -8.52 19.60 3.74
N HIS A 33 -8.24 18.88 4.82
CA HIS A 33 -7.42 17.67 4.84
C HIS A 33 -8.25 16.39 5.14
N THR A 34 -9.49 16.34 4.70
CA THR A 34 -10.27 15.09 4.77
C THR A 34 -9.81 14.13 3.66
N VAL A 35 -9.38 12.95 4.07
CA VAL A 35 -8.86 11.91 3.17
C VAL A 35 -9.79 10.71 3.18
N SER A 36 -10.29 10.32 2.00
CA SER A 36 -10.99 9.05 1.78
C SER A 36 -9.96 7.93 1.72
N VAL A 37 -10.03 6.98 2.63
CA VAL A 37 -9.09 5.86 2.70
C VAL A 37 -9.81 4.55 2.42
N GLY A 38 -9.27 3.76 1.49
CA GLY A 38 -9.63 2.37 1.28
C GLY A 38 -8.47 1.47 1.67
N ILE A 39 -8.73 0.39 2.40
CA ILE A 39 -7.69 -0.56 2.80
C ILE A 39 -8.00 -1.92 2.19
N ILE A 40 -7.06 -2.44 1.40
CA ILE A 40 -7.10 -3.78 0.80
C ILE A 40 -6.16 -4.68 1.60
N GLY A 41 -6.66 -5.82 2.08
CA GLY A 41 -5.89 -6.76 2.88
C GLY A 41 -5.82 -6.40 4.36
N PRO A 42 -6.96 -6.41 5.10
CA PRO A 42 -6.98 -6.20 6.55
C PRO A 42 -6.51 -7.46 7.30
N GLY A 43 -5.39 -8.06 6.84
CA GLY A 43 -4.67 -9.17 7.47
C GLY A 43 -3.67 -8.67 8.52
N THR A 44 -2.55 -9.38 8.71
CA THR A 44 -1.56 -9.06 9.75
C THR A 44 -1.09 -7.60 9.69
N VAL A 45 -0.61 -7.14 8.51
CA VAL A 45 -0.12 -5.77 8.35
C VAL A 45 -1.26 -4.76 8.38
N GLY A 46 -2.35 -5.02 7.63
CA GLY A 46 -3.49 -4.11 7.56
C GLY A 46 -4.21 -3.95 8.91
N LYS A 47 -4.27 -5.00 9.73
CA LYS A 47 -4.79 -4.93 11.11
C LYS A 47 -3.99 -3.96 11.97
N VAL A 48 -2.67 -4.13 12.00
CA VAL A 48 -1.79 -3.25 12.80
C VAL A 48 -1.91 -1.80 12.33
N LEU A 49 -1.98 -1.57 11.02
CA LEU A 49 -2.21 -0.24 10.47
C LEU A 49 -3.55 0.37 10.94
N LEU A 50 -4.64 -0.40 10.88
CA LEU A 50 -5.95 0.04 11.35
C LEU A 50 -5.94 0.38 12.84
N ASP A 51 -5.29 -0.42 13.67
CA ASP A 51 -5.14 -0.18 15.10
C ASP A 51 -4.31 1.10 15.37
N GLN A 52 -3.23 1.33 14.59
CA GLN A 52 -2.45 2.58 14.64
C GLN A 52 -3.28 3.79 14.21
N MET A 53 -4.04 3.68 13.12
CA MET A 53 -4.93 4.77 12.66
C MET A 53 -5.99 5.09 13.72
N ALA A 54 -6.57 4.08 14.37
CA ALA A 54 -7.51 4.28 15.48
C ALA A 54 -6.87 5.09 16.61
N SER A 55 -5.69 4.68 17.06
CA SER A 55 -4.98 5.32 18.19
C SER A 55 -4.55 6.76 17.89
N GLN A 56 -4.21 7.07 16.63
CA GLN A 56 -3.71 8.39 16.23
C GLN A 56 -4.78 9.35 15.69
N SER A 57 -5.99 8.87 15.43
CA SER A 57 -7.04 9.66 14.76
C SER A 57 -7.37 10.99 15.47
N ALA A 58 -7.48 10.97 16.79
CA ALA A 58 -7.76 12.16 17.59
C ALA A 58 -6.62 13.21 17.50
N ARG A 59 -5.36 12.74 17.55
CA ARG A 59 -4.17 13.59 17.40
C ARG A 59 -4.09 14.18 16.00
N LEU A 60 -4.29 13.38 14.96
CA LEU A 60 -4.23 13.85 13.57
C LEU A 60 -5.27 14.94 13.31
N ARG A 61 -6.49 14.79 13.83
CA ARG A 61 -7.53 15.83 13.71
C ARG A 61 -7.20 17.10 14.48
N ARG A 62 -6.71 16.96 15.71
CA ARG A 62 -6.42 18.11 16.58
C ARG A 62 -5.21 18.89 16.10
N ASP A 63 -4.07 18.20 15.87
CA ASP A 63 -2.76 18.84 15.69
C ASP A 63 -2.47 19.14 14.21
N PHE A 64 -2.95 18.29 13.29
CA PHE A 64 -2.67 18.40 11.86
C PHE A 64 -3.90 18.79 11.01
N LYS A 65 -5.09 18.91 11.62
CA LYS A 65 -6.36 19.14 10.91
C LYS A 65 -6.63 18.08 9.84
N LEU A 66 -6.09 16.88 10.03
CA LEU A 66 -6.17 15.75 9.12
C LEU A 66 -7.26 14.77 9.59
N ASP A 67 -8.28 14.56 8.75
CA ASP A 67 -9.37 13.62 9.01
C ASP A 67 -9.26 12.43 8.05
N LEU A 68 -8.65 11.33 8.53
CA LEU A 68 -8.56 10.07 7.78
C LEU A 68 -9.86 9.30 7.95
N ARG A 69 -10.62 9.14 6.89
CA ARG A 69 -11.87 8.37 6.88
C ARG A 69 -11.67 7.05 6.15
N VAL A 70 -11.55 5.97 6.90
CA VAL A 70 -11.54 4.63 6.32
C VAL A 70 -12.94 4.32 5.81
N ARG A 71 -13.17 4.46 4.51
CA ARG A 71 -14.48 4.28 3.87
C ARG A 71 -14.68 2.89 3.32
N GLY A 72 -13.61 2.13 3.16
CA GLY A 72 -13.70 0.76 2.68
C GLY A 72 -12.61 -0.14 3.25
N LEU A 73 -12.99 -1.38 3.56
CA LEU A 73 -12.11 -2.49 3.86
C LEU A 73 -12.42 -3.61 2.87
N LEU A 74 -11.38 -4.18 2.24
CA LEU A 74 -11.53 -5.25 1.24
C LEU A 74 -10.58 -6.40 1.55
N SER A 75 -11.11 -7.62 1.58
CA SER A 75 -10.33 -8.86 1.54
C SER A 75 -10.61 -9.62 0.24
N SER A 76 -10.01 -10.80 0.06
CA SER A 76 -10.32 -11.69 -1.07
C SER A 76 -11.73 -12.27 -1.04
N LYS A 77 -12.45 -12.16 0.08
CA LYS A 77 -13.76 -12.82 0.27
C LYS A 77 -14.91 -11.83 0.45
N ARG A 78 -14.65 -10.71 1.11
CA ARG A 78 -15.69 -9.75 1.50
C ARG A 78 -15.18 -8.32 1.53
N MET A 79 -16.12 -7.38 1.52
CA MET A 79 -15.83 -5.96 1.72
C MET A 79 -16.81 -5.32 2.70
N LEU A 80 -16.33 -4.29 3.39
CA LEU A 80 -17.12 -3.39 4.22
C LEU A 80 -17.00 -1.99 3.64
N LEU A 81 -18.11 -1.35 3.34
CA LEU A 81 -18.16 0.01 2.77
C LEU A 81 -18.99 0.92 3.69
N SER A 82 -18.49 2.12 3.95
CA SER A 82 -19.15 3.11 4.80
C SER A 82 -19.00 4.52 4.24
N ASP A 83 -20.12 5.20 3.99
CA ASP A 83 -20.13 6.59 3.52
C ASP A 83 -19.54 7.58 4.54
N LYS A 84 -19.74 7.31 5.82
CA LYS A 84 -19.29 8.16 6.93
C LYS A 84 -17.90 7.82 7.44
N GLY A 85 -17.40 6.67 7.05
CA GLY A 85 -16.19 6.02 7.58
C GLY A 85 -16.54 4.89 8.56
N VAL A 86 -15.70 3.86 8.56
CA VAL A 86 -15.77 2.71 9.46
C VAL A 86 -15.35 3.17 10.87
N ASP A 87 -16.06 2.72 11.88
CA ASP A 87 -15.61 2.92 13.27
C ASP A 87 -14.39 2.03 13.55
N LEU A 88 -13.22 2.66 13.63
CA LEU A 88 -11.97 1.94 13.83
C LEU A 88 -11.87 1.26 15.21
N SER A 89 -12.74 1.59 16.16
CA SER A 89 -12.81 0.86 17.43
C SER A 89 -13.59 -0.46 17.33
N GLN A 90 -14.42 -0.60 16.30
CA GLN A 90 -15.31 -1.75 16.08
C GLN A 90 -15.02 -2.48 14.74
N TRP A 91 -14.02 -2.02 13.98
CA TRP A 91 -13.81 -2.45 12.59
C TRP A 91 -13.72 -3.97 12.43
N GLN A 92 -13.11 -4.67 13.41
CA GLN A 92 -12.93 -6.13 13.33
C GLN A 92 -14.27 -6.87 13.37
N SER A 93 -15.16 -6.48 14.28
CA SER A 93 -16.48 -7.07 14.42
C SER A 93 -17.38 -6.70 13.23
N GLU A 94 -17.36 -5.46 12.79
CA GLU A 94 -18.11 -5.00 11.61
C GLU A 94 -17.64 -5.72 10.35
N PHE A 95 -16.32 -5.86 10.15
CA PHE A 95 -15.77 -6.55 8.99
C PHE A 95 -16.02 -8.07 9.03
N ALA A 96 -15.98 -8.69 10.22
CA ALA A 96 -16.26 -10.12 10.36
C ALA A 96 -17.70 -10.47 10.00
N THR A 97 -18.65 -9.57 10.27
CA THR A 97 -20.09 -9.73 9.97
C THR A 97 -20.50 -9.14 8.63
N ALA A 98 -19.57 -8.50 7.88
CA ALA A 98 -19.89 -7.93 6.57
C ALA A 98 -20.32 -9.04 5.60
N ASP A 99 -21.46 -8.86 4.96
CA ASP A 99 -22.14 -9.80 4.06
C ASP A 99 -21.84 -9.52 2.56
N ARG A 100 -21.30 -8.33 2.26
CA ARG A 100 -20.96 -7.97 0.88
C ARG A 100 -19.79 -8.80 0.35
N PRO A 101 -19.97 -9.52 -0.78
CA PRO A 101 -18.85 -10.22 -1.42
C PRO A 101 -17.78 -9.23 -1.88
N ALA A 102 -16.55 -9.73 -2.02
CA ALA A 102 -15.45 -8.93 -2.53
C ALA A 102 -15.72 -8.49 -3.99
N ASP A 103 -15.67 -7.19 -4.21
CA ASP A 103 -15.75 -6.55 -5.53
C ASP A 103 -14.78 -5.36 -5.54
N LEU A 104 -13.67 -5.52 -6.23
CA LEU A 104 -12.62 -4.51 -6.29
C LEU A 104 -13.09 -3.24 -7.01
N ALA A 105 -13.89 -3.37 -8.06
CA ALA A 105 -14.37 -2.23 -8.83
C ALA A 105 -15.34 -1.37 -7.99
N ALA A 106 -16.33 -2.00 -7.35
CA ALA A 106 -17.27 -1.32 -6.45
C ALA A 106 -16.54 -0.70 -5.24
N PHE A 107 -15.50 -1.36 -4.71
CA PHE A 107 -14.67 -0.82 -3.64
C PHE A 107 -13.95 0.46 -4.07
N VAL A 108 -13.28 0.44 -5.23
CA VAL A 108 -12.54 1.59 -5.76
C VAL A 108 -13.49 2.76 -6.08
N GLU A 109 -14.64 2.50 -6.67
CA GLU A 109 -15.68 3.50 -6.93
C GLU A 109 -16.15 4.16 -5.63
N HIS A 110 -16.37 3.37 -4.57
CA HIS A 110 -16.81 3.88 -3.27
C HIS A 110 -15.77 4.73 -2.57
N VAL A 111 -14.48 4.38 -2.66
CA VAL A 111 -13.37 5.15 -2.08
C VAL A 111 -13.05 6.37 -2.95
N GLY A 112 -13.14 6.22 -4.27
CA GLY A 112 -12.74 7.18 -5.28
C GLY A 112 -13.73 8.31 -5.56
N VAL A 113 -14.65 8.62 -4.64
CA VAL A 113 -15.70 9.64 -4.86
C VAL A 113 -15.14 11.04 -5.10
N ASP A 114 -15.63 11.72 -6.13
CA ASP A 114 -15.11 13.01 -6.59
C ASP A 114 -15.33 14.19 -5.64
N TYR A 115 -16.25 14.07 -4.67
CA TYR A 115 -16.52 15.15 -3.72
C TYR A 115 -15.59 15.18 -2.52
N LEU A 116 -14.70 14.18 -2.36
CA LEU A 116 -13.63 14.21 -1.37
C LEU A 116 -12.32 14.57 -2.06
N PRO A 117 -11.62 15.59 -1.55
CA PRO A 117 -10.46 16.17 -2.24
C PRO A 117 -9.29 15.20 -2.35
N HIS A 118 -9.13 14.34 -1.36
CA HIS A 118 -8.02 13.39 -1.28
C HIS A 118 -8.53 11.96 -1.15
N ARG A 119 -8.01 11.08 -1.99
CA ARG A 119 -8.42 9.68 -2.11
C ARG A 119 -7.19 8.79 -2.07
N VAL A 120 -7.15 7.85 -1.16
CA VAL A 120 -6.01 6.97 -0.95
C VAL A 120 -6.47 5.52 -0.89
N ILE A 121 -5.82 4.65 -1.62
CA ILE A 121 -5.92 3.20 -1.44
C ILE A 121 -4.62 2.73 -0.79
N ILE A 122 -4.77 1.99 0.30
CA ILE A 122 -3.66 1.35 1.00
C ILE A 122 -3.76 -0.15 0.70
N ASP A 123 -2.81 -0.69 -0.05
CA ASP A 123 -2.75 -2.12 -0.35
C ASP A 123 -1.76 -2.80 0.60
N CYS A 124 -2.28 -3.55 1.56
CA CYS A 124 -1.52 -4.36 2.52
C CYS A 124 -1.42 -5.85 2.09
N THR A 125 -1.67 -6.16 0.81
CA THR A 125 -1.59 -7.52 0.29
C THR A 125 -0.23 -7.82 -0.34
N ALA A 126 -0.01 -9.09 -0.66
CA ALA A 126 1.07 -9.54 -1.55
C ALA A 126 0.53 -9.90 -2.96
N SER A 127 -0.70 -9.45 -3.29
CA SER A 127 -1.38 -9.82 -4.53
C SER A 127 -0.82 -9.09 -5.74
N GLY A 128 -0.38 -9.85 -6.76
CA GLY A 128 -0.03 -9.29 -8.06
C GLY A 128 -1.26 -8.78 -8.82
N GLU A 129 -2.43 -9.38 -8.59
CA GLU A 129 -3.68 -8.96 -9.28
C GLU A 129 -4.12 -7.57 -8.82
N VAL A 130 -4.03 -7.26 -7.53
CA VAL A 130 -4.32 -5.91 -7.02
C VAL A 130 -3.32 -4.89 -7.59
N ALA A 131 -2.04 -5.24 -7.61
CA ALA A 131 -0.97 -4.37 -8.08
C ALA A 131 -1.10 -3.97 -9.57
N LYS A 132 -1.75 -4.78 -10.41
CA LYS A 132 -2.00 -4.47 -11.83
C LYS A 132 -2.88 -3.23 -12.04
N HIS A 133 -3.70 -2.87 -11.07
CA HIS A 133 -4.61 -1.74 -11.16
C HIS A 133 -4.02 -0.40 -10.71
N TYR A 134 -2.80 -0.39 -10.18
CA TYR A 134 -2.22 0.82 -9.59
C TYR A 134 -2.08 1.96 -10.61
N ALA A 135 -1.68 1.67 -11.84
CA ALA A 135 -1.53 2.68 -12.87
C ALA A 135 -2.86 3.40 -13.18
N ASP A 136 -3.96 2.63 -13.28
CA ASP A 136 -5.29 3.17 -13.54
C ASP A 136 -5.78 4.03 -12.37
N TRP A 137 -5.56 3.59 -11.13
CA TRP A 137 -5.96 4.34 -9.94
C TRP A 137 -5.17 5.64 -9.79
N LEU A 138 -3.86 5.60 -10.03
CA LEU A 138 -3.03 6.80 -10.02
C LEU A 138 -3.44 7.80 -11.11
N ALA A 139 -3.73 7.33 -12.32
CA ALA A 139 -4.24 8.16 -13.41
C ALA A 139 -5.62 8.76 -13.08
N ALA A 140 -6.46 8.04 -12.32
CA ALA A 140 -7.77 8.52 -11.84
C ALA A 140 -7.68 9.47 -10.63
N GLY A 141 -6.49 9.85 -10.18
CA GLY A 141 -6.29 10.77 -9.06
C GLY A 141 -6.42 10.11 -7.68
N ILE A 142 -6.22 8.79 -7.58
CA ILE A 142 -6.21 8.06 -6.32
C ILE A 142 -4.75 7.81 -5.93
N HIS A 143 -4.35 8.27 -4.76
CA HIS A 143 -3.02 8.01 -4.20
C HIS A 143 -2.91 6.57 -3.73
N ILE A 144 -1.70 6.00 -3.76
CA ILE A 144 -1.44 4.63 -3.31
C ILE A 144 -0.34 4.61 -2.27
N VAL A 145 -0.58 3.83 -1.21
CA VAL A 145 0.41 3.49 -0.17
C VAL A 145 0.47 1.97 -0.07
N THR A 146 1.67 1.38 -0.14
CA THR A 146 1.76 -0.08 -0.14
C THR A 146 3.11 -0.64 0.30
N PRO A 147 3.15 -1.76 1.05
CA PRO A 147 4.30 -2.63 1.21
C PRO A 147 4.41 -3.70 0.10
N ASN A 148 3.46 -3.76 -0.84
CA ASN A 148 3.43 -4.76 -1.90
C ASN A 148 4.52 -4.51 -2.94
N LYS A 149 5.44 -5.47 -3.07
CA LYS A 149 6.61 -5.35 -3.95
C LYS A 149 6.30 -5.62 -5.42
N LYS A 150 5.14 -6.25 -5.72
CA LYS A 150 4.83 -6.79 -7.06
C LYS A 150 4.82 -5.71 -8.16
N ALA A 151 4.27 -4.52 -7.90
CA ALA A 151 4.24 -3.46 -8.89
C ALA A 151 5.65 -2.92 -9.21
N ASN A 152 6.48 -2.72 -8.19
CA ASN A 152 7.84 -2.16 -8.37
C ASN A 152 8.86 -3.18 -8.88
N SER A 153 8.56 -4.49 -8.78
CA SER A 153 9.37 -5.57 -9.37
C SER A 153 8.70 -6.21 -10.61
N ALA A 154 7.64 -5.59 -11.15
CA ALA A 154 7.01 -5.99 -12.41
C ALA A 154 7.95 -5.74 -13.60
N PRO A 155 7.64 -6.25 -14.81
CA PRO A 155 8.39 -5.91 -16.01
C PRO A 155 8.63 -4.39 -16.13
N LEU A 156 9.80 -4.00 -16.61
CA LEU A 156 10.24 -2.60 -16.64
C LEU A 156 9.26 -1.67 -17.36
N GLU A 157 8.62 -2.15 -18.41
CA GLU A 157 7.58 -1.41 -19.11
C GLU A 157 6.41 -1.06 -18.19
N SER A 158 5.91 -2.04 -17.44
CA SER A 158 4.81 -1.85 -16.46
C SER A 158 5.21 -0.90 -15.34
N TYR A 159 6.44 -1.01 -14.83
CA TYR A 159 7.00 -0.09 -13.83
C TYR A 159 7.06 1.34 -14.37
N ARG A 160 7.54 1.54 -15.60
CA ARG A 160 7.60 2.86 -16.24
C ARG A 160 6.21 3.46 -16.49
N ALA A 161 5.26 2.63 -16.96
CA ALA A 161 3.87 3.04 -17.14
C ALA A 161 3.22 3.49 -15.83
N LEU A 162 3.45 2.76 -14.74
CA LEU A 162 2.99 3.10 -13.39
C LEU A 162 3.49 4.48 -12.95
N HIS A 163 4.80 4.72 -13.07
CA HIS A 163 5.41 5.99 -12.69
C HIS A 163 5.00 7.15 -13.62
N GLN A 164 4.73 6.87 -14.90
CA GLN A 164 4.14 7.84 -15.81
C GLN A 164 2.71 8.20 -15.40
N ALA A 165 1.87 7.22 -15.10
CA ALA A 165 0.50 7.44 -14.62
C ALA A 165 0.49 8.29 -13.34
N ARG A 166 1.39 8.03 -12.39
CA ARG A 166 1.59 8.86 -11.19
C ARG A 166 1.87 10.31 -11.53
N ARG A 167 2.80 10.58 -12.46
CA ARG A 167 3.16 11.95 -12.87
C ARG A 167 2.01 12.67 -13.54
N LEU A 168 1.33 12.01 -14.48
CA LEU A 168 0.20 12.58 -15.21
C LEU A 168 -1.01 12.84 -14.31
N GLY A 169 -1.28 11.94 -13.37
CA GLY A 169 -2.37 12.06 -12.40
C GLY A 169 -2.08 13.05 -11.25
N GLY A 170 -0.84 13.54 -11.12
CA GLY A 170 -0.44 14.38 -9.98
C GLY A 170 -0.60 13.67 -8.64
N THR A 171 -0.45 12.34 -8.63
CA THR A 171 -0.72 11.49 -7.47
C THR A 171 0.55 11.06 -6.75
N HIS A 172 0.40 10.62 -5.51
CA HIS A 172 1.46 10.01 -4.73
C HIS A 172 1.37 8.49 -4.81
N TYR A 173 2.51 7.86 -5.03
CA TYR A 173 2.72 6.43 -4.94
C TYR A 173 3.82 6.19 -3.91
N LEU A 174 3.44 5.73 -2.73
CA LEU A 174 4.32 5.57 -1.57
C LEU A 174 4.49 4.09 -1.27
N TYR A 175 5.73 3.62 -1.35
CA TYR A 175 6.09 2.21 -1.21
C TYR A 175 7.33 1.99 -0.34
N GLU A 176 7.54 2.88 0.63
CA GLU A 176 8.68 2.82 1.56
C GLU A 176 8.84 1.44 2.21
N ALA A 177 7.73 0.87 2.69
CA ALA A 177 7.74 -0.41 3.39
C ALA A 177 7.97 -1.64 2.48
N THR A 178 8.29 -1.47 1.20
CA THR A 178 8.66 -2.58 0.31
C THR A 178 10.07 -3.09 0.57
N VAL A 179 10.98 -2.22 1.04
CA VAL A 179 12.36 -2.56 1.39
C VAL A 179 12.71 -1.93 2.73
N GLY A 180 13.33 -2.70 3.62
CA GLY A 180 13.81 -2.18 4.90
C GLY A 180 12.72 -2.01 5.97
N ALA A 181 11.54 -2.57 5.76
CA ALA A 181 10.39 -2.48 6.69
C ALA A 181 10.06 -1.03 7.06
N GLY A 182 10.32 -0.60 8.29
CA GLY A 182 10.06 0.77 8.76
C GLY A 182 11.24 1.74 8.62
N LEU A 183 12.35 1.31 7.99
CA LEU A 183 13.50 2.18 7.74
C LEU A 183 13.25 3.07 6.53
N PRO A 184 13.70 4.34 6.54
CA PRO A 184 13.53 5.28 5.41
C PRO A 184 14.59 5.02 4.32
N VAL A 185 14.47 3.89 3.61
CA VAL A 185 15.44 3.46 2.59
C VAL A 185 15.12 4.05 1.23
N VAL A 186 13.89 3.83 0.74
CA VAL A 186 13.46 4.25 -0.59
C VAL A 186 13.42 5.76 -0.70
N GLN A 187 12.88 6.45 0.31
CA GLN A 187 12.83 7.90 0.33
C GLN A 187 14.24 8.52 0.38
N THR A 188 15.14 7.95 1.18
CA THR A 188 16.54 8.41 1.26
C THR A 188 17.25 8.29 -0.08
N LEU A 189 17.13 7.15 -0.77
CA LEU A 189 17.71 6.96 -2.11
C LEU A 189 17.15 7.97 -3.12
N ARG A 190 15.85 8.22 -3.04
CA ARG A 190 15.19 9.20 -3.91
C ARG A 190 15.69 10.62 -3.65
N ASP A 191 15.74 11.02 -2.40
CA ASP A 191 16.21 12.35 -2.01
C ASP A 191 17.67 12.59 -2.45
N LEU A 192 18.56 11.62 -2.25
CA LEU A 192 19.95 11.68 -2.72
C LEU A 192 20.01 11.87 -4.24
N ARG A 193 19.29 11.04 -5.00
CA ARG A 193 19.27 11.13 -6.46
C ARG A 193 18.65 12.44 -6.97
N GLU A 194 17.54 12.88 -6.38
CA GLU A 194 16.85 14.11 -6.79
C GLU A 194 17.65 15.37 -6.46
N THR A 195 18.54 15.31 -5.48
CA THR A 195 19.47 16.40 -5.14
C THR A 195 20.79 16.35 -5.91
N GLY A 196 20.95 15.37 -6.81
CA GLY A 196 22.09 15.28 -7.72
C GLY A 196 23.26 14.44 -7.21
N ASP A 197 23.04 13.67 -6.14
CA ASP A 197 24.02 12.72 -5.64
C ASP A 197 24.03 11.42 -6.47
N GLU A 198 25.17 10.75 -6.53
CA GLU A 198 25.35 9.50 -7.26
C GLU A 198 25.54 8.33 -6.28
N ILE A 199 24.58 7.40 -6.29
CA ILE A 199 24.63 6.21 -5.44
C ILE A 199 25.53 5.18 -6.12
N THR A 200 26.69 4.90 -5.53
CA THR A 200 27.69 3.99 -6.11
C THR A 200 27.46 2.54 -5.76
N SER A 201 26.96 2.25 -4.54
CA SER A 201 26.65 0.88 -4.10
C SER A 201 25.58 0.88 -3.01
N ILE A 202 24.87 -0.25 -2.92
CA ILE A 202 23.95 -0.56 -1.82
C ILE A 202 24.28 -1.96 -1.34
N GLU A 203 24.65 -2.06 -0.06
CA GLU A 203 25.00 -3.32 0.57
C GLU A 203 24.22 -3.51 1.85
N GLY A 204 23.78 -4.74 2.14
CA GLY A 204 23.03 -5.00 3.36
C GLY A 204 22.37 -6.37 3.41
N ILE A 205 21.69 -6.63 4.52
CA ILE A 205 20.85 -7.82 4.72
C ILE A 205 19.42 -7.42 4.38
N PHE A 206 18.90 -7.98 3.29
CA PHE A 206 17.56 -7.65 2.78
C PHE A 206 16.46 -8.62 3.21
N SER A 207 16.80 -9.67 3.97
CA SER A 207 15.85 -10.65 4.51
C SER A 207 16.01 -10.78 6.01
N GLY A 208 14.97 -10.41 6.76
CA GLY A 208 14.93 -10.64 8.20
C GLY A 208 14.89 -12.13 8.55
N THR A 209 14.20 -12.94 7.73
CA THR A 209 14.13 -14.39 7.86
C THR A 209 15.51 -15.02 7.73
N LEU A 210 16.22 -14.72 6.64
CA LEU A 210 17.57 -15.26 6.43
C LEU A 210 18.55 -14.77 7.50
N ALA A 211 18.44 -13.50 7.91
CA ALA A 211 19.24 -12.99 9.02
C ALA A 211 19.03 -13.79 10.30
N TYR A 212 17.76 -14.06 10.65
CA TYR A 212 17.46 -14.89 11.82
C TYR A 212 18.02 -16.30 11.68
N LEU A 213 17.75 -16.97 10.56
CA LEU A 213 18.19 -18.34 10.33
C LEU A 213 19.72 -18.50 10.46
N PHE A 214 20.48 -17.64 9.80
CA PHE A 214 21.94 -17.70 9.82
C PHE A 214 22.58 -17.15 11.12
N ASN A 215 21.88 -16.34 11.89
CA ASN A 215 22.34 -15.95 13.22
C ASN A 215 22.13 -17.05 14.28
N VAL A 216 21.14 -17.92 14.06
CA VAL A 216 20.82 -19.00 15.01
C VAL A 216 21.55 -20.31 14.64
N TYR A 217 21.81 -20.52 13.35
CA TYR A 217 22.47 -21.73 12.88
C TYR A 217 23.97 -21.74 13.23
N ASP A 218 24.35 -22.62 14.13
CA ASP A 218 25.73 -22.85 14.57
C ASP A 218 26.25 -24.27 14.28
N GLY A 219 25.43 -25.08 13.58
CA GLY A 219 25.74 -26.48 13.27
C GLY A 219 25.43 -27.47 14.41
N SER A 220 24.90 -27.01 15.54
CA SER A 220 24.54 -27.88 16.68
C SER A 220 23.24 -28.66 16.47
N ARG A 221 22.39 -28.20 15.55
CA ARG A 221 21.12 -28.85 15.17
C ARG A 221 20.84 -28.68 13.68
N GLU A 222 19.91 -29.44 13.17
CA GLU A 222 19.53 -29.41 11.76
C GLU A 222 18.99 -28.02 11.36
N PHE A 223 19.39 -27.54 10.17
CA PHE A 223 18.91 -26.25 9.65
C PHE A 223 17.39 -26.24 9.48
N SER A 224 16.81 -27.37 9.08
CA SER A 224 15.36 -27.54 8.94
C SER A 224 14.60 -27.26 10.23
N ASP A 225 15.15 -27.65 11.39
CA ASP A 225 14.52 -27.41 12.69
C ASP A 225 14.46 -25.91 13.02
N ILE A 226 15.51 -25.18 12.63
CA ILE A 226 15.54 -23.71 12.79
C ILE A 226 14.51 -23.05 11.88
N VAL A 227 14.34 -23.54 10.64
CA VAL A 227 13.30 -23.05 9.73
C VAL A 227 11.90 -23.29 10.29
N VAL A 228 11.63 -24.46 10.84
CA VAL A 228 10.36 -24.76 11.52
C VAL A 228 10.13 -23.82 12.70
N GLU A 229 11.15 -23.60 13.54
CA GLU A 229 11.06 -22.67 14.66
C GLU A 229 10.79 -21.22 14.19
N ALA A 230 11.49 -20.75 13.15
CA ALA A 230 11.26 -19.43 12.55
C ALA A 230 9.81 -19.29 12.07
N LYS A 231 9.26 -20.31 11.42
CA LYS A 231 7.87 -20.34 10.97
C LYS A 231 6.88 -20.25 12.14
N GLN A 232 7.10 -21.02 13.20
CA GLN A 232 6.27 -20.99 14.41
C GLN A 232 6.28 -19.62 15.10
N ARG A 233 7.41 -18.91 15.03
CA ARG A 233 7.56 -17.55 15.57
C ARG A 233 7.00 -16.46 14.63
N GLY A 234 6.55 -16.83 13.43
CA GLY A 234 6.04 -15.88 12.45
C GLY A 234 7.12 -15.03 11.76
N TYR A 235 8.35 -15.53 11.70
CA TYR A 235 9.48 -14.84 11.07
C TYR A 235 9.67 -15.20 9.60
N THR A 236 8.86 -16.12 9.07
CA THR A 236 8.88 -16.50 7.66
C THR A 236 7.59 -16.09 6.97
N GLU A 237 7.61 -16.07 5.63
CA GLU A 237 6.39 -16.12 4.82
C GLU A 237 5.58 -17.39 5.16
N PRO A 238 4.29 -17.49 4.77
CA PRO A 238 3.47 -18.67 5.01
C PRO A 238 4.12 -19.99 4.53
N ASP A 239 4.82 -19.94 3.40
CA ASP A 239 5.72 -20.97 2.93
C ASP A 239 7.17 -20.49 3.09
N PRO A 240 7.98 -21.07 4.00
CA PRO A 240 9.38 -20.67 4.20
C PRO A 240 10.26 -20.82 2.96
N ARG A 241 9.84 -21.61 1.96
CA ARG A 241 10.55 -21.74 0.70
C ARG A 241 10.54 -20.45 -0.11
N ASP A 242 9.53 -19.61 0.06
CA ASP A 242 9.49 -18.28 -0.57
C ASP A 242 10.65 -17.39 -0.06
N ASP A 243 10.99 -17.49 1.24
CA ASP A 243 12.15 -16.81 1.81
C ASP A 243 13.48 -17.45 1.35
N LEU A 244 13.55 -18.79 1.40
CA LEU A 244 14.75 -19.55 1.08
C LEU A 244 15.08 -19.55 -0.43
N SER A 245 14.08 -19.36 -1.29
CA SER A 245 14.28 -19.25 -2.73
C SER A 245 15.04 -17.99 -3.15
N GLY A 246 15.16 -16.99 -2.26
CA GLY A 246 15.77 -15.70 -2.56
C GLY A 246 14.94 -14.77 -3.44
N THR A 247 13.75 -15.18 -3.87
CA THR A 247 12.89 -14.40 -4.77
C THR A 247 12.46 -13.07 -4.14
N ASP A 248 12.16 -13.04 -2.84
CA ASP A 248 11.82 -11.81 -2.12
C ASP A 248 13.00 -10.82 -2.06
N VAL A 249 14.20 -11.35 -1.85
CA VAL A 249 15.45 -10.56 -1.88
C VAL A 249 15.70 -10.01 -3.28
N ALA A 250 15.54 -10.82 -4.32
CA ALA A 250 15.67 -10.37 -5.72
C ALA A 250 14.72 -9.22 -6.04
N ARG A 251 13.45 -9.28 -5.61
CA ARG A 251 12.50 -8.17 -5.78
C ARG A 251 12.96 -6.89 -5.08
N LYS A 252 13.52 -7.01 -3.88
CA LYS A 252 14.05 -5.85 -3.14
C LYS A 252 15.25 -5.23 -3.87
N LEU A 253 16.15 -6.06 -4.42
CA LEU A 253 17.28 -5.57 -5.23
C LEU A 253 16.79 -4.84 -6.49
N ILE A 254 15.78 -5.37 -7.19
CA ILE A 254 15.18 -4.68 -8.32
C ILE A 254 14.60 -3.32 -7.92
N ILE A 255 13.88 -3.26 -6.80
CA ILE A 255 13.31 -1.99 -6.30
C ILE A 255 14.44 -0.99 -6.03
N LEU A 256 15.47 -1.39 -5.30
CA LEU A 256 16.59 -0.50 -4.96
C LEU A 256 17.36 -0.06 -6.21
N GLY A 257 17.68 -0.98 -7.12
CA GLY A 257 18.39 -0.65 -8.36
C GLY A 257 17.58 0.32 -9.24
N ARG A 258 16.26 0.16 -9.29
CA ARG A 258 15.38 1.11 -10.00
C ARG A 258 15.32 2.48 -9.31
N GLU A 259 15.40 2.54 -7.98
CA GLU A 259 15.55 3.82 -7.25
C GLU A 259 16.90 4.49 -7.53
N MET A 260 17.96 3.71 -7.78
CA MET A 260 19.25 4.25 -8.29
C MET A 260 19.16 4.76 -9.73
N GLY A 261 18.09 4.45 -10.45
CA GLY A 261 17.90 4.82 -11.86
C GLY A 261 18.31 3.75 -12.86
N LEU A 262 18.58 2.53 -12.41
CA LEU A 262 18.94 1.42 -13.29
C LEU A 262 17.69 0.79 -13.93
N ASP A 263 17.80 0.43 -15.19
CA ASP A 263 16.76 -0.29 -15.95
C ASP A 263 16.96 -1.79 -15.80
N LEU A 264 16.46 -2.33 -14.68
CA LEU A 264 16.63 -3.75 -14.32
C LEU A 264 15.35 -4.54 -14.51
N GLU A 265 15.51 -5.79 -14.94
CA GLU A 265 14.48 -6.83 -14.95
C GLU A 265 14.81 -7.93 -13.93
N MET A 266 13.81 -8.73 -13.54
CA MET A 266 14.04 -9.85 -12.62
C MET A 266 15.06 -10.86 -13.16
N SER A 267 15.18 -10.98 -14.49
CA SER A 267 16.18 -11.83 -15.17
C SER A 267 17.62 -11.36 -15.01
N ASP A 268 17.84 -10.08 -14.64
CA ASP A 268 19.20 -9.54 -14.47
C ASP A 268 19.77 -9.88 -13.08
N VAL A 269 18.92 -10.41 -12.19
CA VAL A 269 19.33 -10.82 -10.84
C VAL A 269 19.64 -12.32 -10.85
N GLN A 270 20.89 -12.65 -10.57
CA GLN A 270 21.27 -14.06 -10.33
C GLN A 270 20.89 -14.44 -8.91
N VAL A 271 20.03 -15.43 -8.78
CA VAL A 271 19.55 -15.92 -7.49
C VAL A 271 19.99 -17.38 -7.33
N GLU A 272 20.76 -17.65 -6.28
CA GLU A 272 21.07 -19.01 -5.86
C GLU A 272 20.12 -19.39 -4.71
N SER A 273 19.23 -20.31 -4.99
CA SER A 273 18.22 -20.77 -4.02
C SER A 273 18.88 -21.61 -2.92
N LEU A 274 18.47 -21.37 -1.69
CA LEU A 274 18.82 -22.22 -0.54
C LEU A 274 17.91 -23.45 -0.43
N VAL A 275 16.87 -23.55 -1.26
CA VAL A 275 16.05 -24.76 -1.38
C VAL A 275 16.78 -25.72 -2.31
N PRO A 276 17.17 -26.93 -1.84
CA PRO A 276 17.84 -27.91 -2.68
C PRO A 276 16.95 -28.35 -3.85
N ALA A 277 17.58 -28.65 -5.00
CA ALA A 277 16.89 -29.16 -6.16
C ALA A 277 16.11 -30.44 -5.82
N GLY A 278 14.82 -30.46 -6.19
CA GLY A 278 13.91 -31.58 -5.91
C GLY A 278 13.13 -31.42 -4.59
N LEU A 279 13.31 -30.31 -3.86
CA LEU A 279 12.53 -29.96 -2.64
C LEU A 279 11.78 -28.62 -2.78
N GLU A 280 11.61 -28.16 -4.00
CA GLU A 280 10.88 -26.92 -4.33
C GLU A 280 9.37 -26.97 -3.97
#